data_fa5e78d63518ae877188a0f6574f3ab3
#
_entry.id   fa5e78d63518ae877188a0f6574f3ab3
#
_cell.length_a   1.000
_cell.length_b   1.000
_cell.length_c   1.000
_cell.angle_alpha   90.00
_cell.angle_beta   90.00
_cell.angle_gamma   90.00
#
_symmetry.space_group_name_H-M   'P 1'
#
loop_
_entity.id
_entity.type
_entity.pdbx_description
1 polymer ?
#
loop_
_entity_poly.entity_id
_entity_poly.type
_entity_poly.pdbx_seq_one_letter_code
_entity_poly.pdbx_strand_id
1 'polypeptide(L)'
;MIKLSVSIDVSNLKGAEDFYVGALGCKKVRDQGTNMAVLCVEKSDIYLQKKEPGTKPLTSNNVARDYQRHWTPIHLDFLCDNVNEIVARILKLGGSHEGGERGDWGTIAYCTDPFGNGFCIINE
;
A
#
# COMPACT_ATOMS: atom_id res chain seq x y z
N MET A 1 -8.76 24.94 -4.86
CA MET A 1 -8.93 23.54 -5.29
C MET A 1 -8.15 22.64 -4.37
N ILE A 2 -8.73 21.51 -3.99
CA ILE A 2 -8.07 20.51 -3.15
C ILE A 2 -7.71 19.32 -4.05
N LYS A 3 -6.50 18.81 -3.91
CA LYS A 3 -6.07 17.54 -4.52
C LYS A 3 -5.80 16.53 -3.41
N LEU A 4 -6.10 15.28 -3.69
CA LEU A 4 -5.78 14.18 -2.77
C LEU A 4 -4.63 13.37 -3.33
N SER A 5 -3.66 13.10 -2.49
CA SER A 5 -2.64 12.08 -2.72
C SER A 5 -2.53 11.20 -1.47
N VAL A 6 -1.89 10.06 -1.63
CA VAL A 6 -1.69 9.12 -0.53
C VAL A 6 -0.20 9.01 -0.26
N SER A 7 0.19 9.04 1.00
CA SER A 7 1.56 8.74 1.43
C SER A 7 1.56 7.45 2.24
N ILE A 8 2.51 6.58 1.93
CA ILE A 8 2.67 5.30 2.62
C ILE A 8 4.08 5.25 3.18
N ASP A 9 4.20 5.08 4.49
CA ASP A 9 5.49 4.89 5.14
C ASP A 9 5.96 3.46 4.93
N VAL A 10 7.23 3.31 4.57
CA VAL A 10 7.87 2.02 4.33
C VAL A 10 9.28 2.04 4.91
N SER A 11 9.79 0.87 5.31
CA SER A 11 11.14 0.78 5.85
C SER A 11 12.20 0.55 4.77
N ASN A 12 11.80 0.13 3.57
CA ASN A 12 12.69 -0.16 2.45
C ASN A 12 12.06 0.37 1.16
N LEU A 13 12.64 1.44 0.61
CA LEU A 13 12.05 2.12 -0.53
C LEU A 13 12.05 1.26 -1.79
N LYS A 14 13.18 0.61 -2.10
CA LYS A 14 13.29 -0.24 -3.29
C LYS A 14 12.33 -1.44 -3.22
N GLY A 15 12.23 -2.07 -2.05
CA GLY A 15 11.29 -3.17 -1.83
C GLY A 15 9.84 -2.72 -1.98
N ALA A 16 9.52 -1.52 -1.52
CA ALA A 16 8.19 -0.95 -1.66
C ALA A 16 7.85 -0.65 -3.13
N GLU A 17 8.77 -0.05 -3.87
CA GLU A 17 8.58 0.18 -5.31
C GLU A 17 8.34 -1.14 -6.04
N ASP A 18 9.16 -2.14 -5.79
CA ASP A 18 9.04 -3.45 -6.44
C ASP A 18 7.67 -4.09 -6.15
N PHE A 19 7.19 -3.95 -4.92
CA PHE A 19 5.89 -4.48 -4.54
C PHE A 19 4.74 -3.74 -5.25
N TYR A 20 4.66 -2.42 -5.10
CA TYR A 20 3.53 -1.65 -5.63
C TYR A 20 3.50 -1.63 -7.15
N VAL A 21 4.64 -1.62 -7.81
CA VAL A 21 4.71 -1.75 -9.26
C VAL A 21 4.38 -3.17 -9.70
N GLY A 22 5.01 -4.18 -9.10
CA GLY A 22 4.87 -5.57 -9.53
C GLY A 22 3.54 -6.21 -9.16
N ALA A 23 3.02 -5.96 -7.96
CA ALA A 23 1.79 -6.58 -7.49
C ALA A 23 0.54 -5.79 -7.90
N LEU A 24 0.57 -4.47 -7.78
CA LEU A 24 -0.62 -3.64 -7.96
C LEU A 24 -0.60 -2.86 -9.28
N GLY A 25 0.44 -3.00 -10.07
CA GLY A 25 0.50 -2.35 -11.39
C GLY A 25 0.68 -0.84 -11.34
N CYS A 26 1.16 -0.30 -10.21
CA CYS A 26 1.49 1.12 -10.13
C CYS A 26 2.59 1.47 -11.11
N LYS A 27 2.58 2.70 -11.61
CA LYS A 27 3.60 3.20 -12.51
C LYS A 27 4.53 4.15 -11.76
N LYS A 28 5.84 4.00 -11.94
CA LYS A 28 6.82 4.92 -11.37
C LYS A 28 6.75 6.26 -12.10
N VAL A 29 6.59 7.33 -11.34
CA VAL A 29 6.59 8.70 -11.88
C VAL A 29 7.98 9.34 -11.75
N ARG A 30 8.54 9.33 -10.53
CA ARG A 30 9.85 9.94 -10.27
C ARG A 30 10.34 9.56 -8.87
N ASP A 31 11.63 9.77 -8.65
CA ASP A 31 12.17 9.87 -7.29
C ASP A 31 12.01 11.30 -6.81
N GLN A 32 11.85 11.48 -5.52
CA GLN A 32 11.79 12.80 -4.90
C GLN A 32 12.76 12.80 -3.72
N GLY A 33 13.99 13.26 -3.98
CA GLY A 33 15.10 13.08 -3.05
C GLY A 33 15.52 11.61 -2.95
N THR A 34 16.20 11.26 -1.87
CA THR A 34 16.76 9.91 -1.68
C THR A 34 15.82 8.95 -0.93
N ASN A 35 14.80 9.49 -0.25
CA ASN A 35 13.95 8.71 0.65
C ASN A 35 12.48 8.70 0.25
N MET A 36 12.17 9.12 -0.97
CA MET A 36 10.80 9.17 -1.44
C MET A 36 10.73 8.78 -2.91
N ALA A 37 9.70 8.03 -3.27
CA ALA A 37 9.36 7.72 -4.65
C ALA A 37 7.89 8.04 -4.88
N VAL A 38 7.58 8.56 -6.06
CA VAL A 38 6.21 8.86 -6.46
C VAL A 38 5.78 7.85 -7.51
N LEU A 39 4.69 7.15 -7.21
CA LEU A 39 4.04 6.22 -8.12
C LEU A 39 2.66 6.77 -8.47
N CYS A 40 2.03 6.23 -9.48
CA CYS A 40 0.63 6.54 -9.76
C CYS A 40 -0.17 5.30 -10.13
N VAL A 41 -1.46 5.34 -9.82
CA VAL A 41 -2.49 4.42 -10.28
C VAL A 41 -3.56 5.29 -10.89
N GLU A 42 -3.78 5.15 -12.21
CA GLU A 42 -4.68 6.03 -12.95
C GLU A 42 -4.30 7.51 -12.69
N LYS A 43 -5.21 8.27 -12.08
CA LYS A 43 -4.98 9.69 -11.77
C LYS A 43 -4.60 9.94 -10.31
N SER A 44 -4.35 8.87 -9.54
CA SER A 44 -4.01 8.98 -8.13
C SER A 44 -2.53 8.80 -7.91
N ASP A 45 -1.92 9.73 -7.18
CA ASP A 45 -0.50 9.65 -6.82
C ASP A 45 -0.33 8.97 -5.47
N ILE A 46 0.67 8.10 -5.41
CA ILE A 46 1.08 7.43 -4.18
C ILE A 46 2.53 7.80 -3.91
N TYR A 47 2.78 8.39 -2.75
CA TYR A 47 4.12 8.76 -2.29
C TYR A 47 4.60 7.66 -1.34
N LEU A 48 5.63 6.93 -1.76
CA LEU A 48 6.30 5.98 -0.87
C LEU A 48 7.40 6.73 -0.14
N GLN A 49 7.36 6.74 1.20
CA GLN A 49 8.31 7.49 2.01
C GLN A 49 9.09 6.51 2.89
N LYS A 50 10.41 6.49 2.75
CA LYS A 50 11.25 5.71 3.64
C LYS A 50 11.34 6.39 4.98
N LYS A 51 10.91 5.69 6.02
CA LYS A 51 10.97 6.13 7.43
C LYS A 51 11.50 4.99 8.28
N GLU A 52 12.48 5.29 9.13
CA GLU A 52 13.05 4.26 9.98
C GLU A 52 12.05 3.83 11.07
N PRO A 53 12.03 2.52 11.42
CA PRO A 53 11.25 2.05 12.57
C PRO A 53 11.63 2.81 13.84
N GLY A 54 10.66 3.04 14.72
CA GLY A 54 10.87 3.74 15.98
C GLY A 54 10.87 5.25 15.89
N THR A 55 10.84 5.83 14.67
CA THR A 55 10.72 7.27 14.51
C THR A 55 9.28 7.71 14.70
N LYS A 56 9.09 8.97 15.06
CA LYS A 56 7.74 9.51 15.33
C LYS A 56 7.30 10.43 14.21
N PRO A 57 6.02 10.35 13.78
CA PRO A 57 5.50 11.30 12.79
C PRO A 57 5.48 12.74 13.28
N LEU A 58 5.28 12.92 14.59
CA LEU A 58 5.31 14.24 15.25
C LEU A 58 6.10 14.13 16.54
N THR A 59 6.88 15.15 16.86
CA THR A 59 7.70 15.16 18.09
C THR A 59 6.87 15.11 19.36
N SER A 60 5.65 15.63 19.33
CA SER A 60 4.71 15.64 20.45
C SER A 60 3.90 14.36 20.59
N ASN A 61 4.01 13.42 19.64
CA ASN A 61 3.25 12.19 19.65
C ASN A 61 4.06 11.07 20.28
N ASN A 62 3.43 10.25 21.12
CA ASN A 62 4.08 9.10 21.76
C ASN A 62 4.06 7.84 20.90
N VAL A 63 3.35 7.86 19.77
CA VAL A 63 3.26 6.70 18.86
C VAL A 63 4.45 6.71 17.92
N ALA A 64 5.25 5.65 17.95
CA ALA A 64 6.38 5.47 17.05
C ALA A 64 5.99 4.58 15.89
N ARG A 65 6.69 4.73 14.76
CA ARG A 65 6.49 3.87 13.60
C ARG A 65 6.90 2.45 13.92
N ASP A 66 6.02 1.52 13.58
CA ASP A 66 6.20 0.09 13.74
C ASP A 66 5.67 -0.59 12.47
N TYR A 67 6.52 -1.36 11.80
CA TYR A 67 6.16 -2.00 10.54
C TYR A 67 5.58 -3.41 10.74
N GLN A 68 5.03 -3.67 11.90
CA GLN A 68 4.21 -4.85 12.11
C GLN A 68 2.78 -4.60 11.64
N ARG A 69 2.09 -5.66 11.28
CA ARG A 69 0.69 -5.55 10.85
C ARG A 69 -0.16 -4.98 11.99
N HIS A 70 -0.85 -3.89 11.70
CA HIS A 70 -1.79 -3.28 12.63
C HIS A 70 -3.02 -2.81 11.86
N TRP A 71 -4.14 -2.71 12.55
CA TRP A 71 -5.36 -2.20 11.96
C TRP A 71 -5.37 -0.67 12.02
N THR A 72 -5.83 -0.06 10.93
CA THR A 72 -6.07 1.38 10.87
C THR A 72 -7.51 1.63 10.40
N PRO A 73 -8.15 2.72 10.84
CA PRO A 73 -9.51 3.03 10.40
C PRO A 73 -9.62 3.47 8.93
N ILE A 74 -8.49 3.83 8.31
CA ILE A 74 -8.44 4.20 6.90
C ILE A 74 -7.59 3.16 6.17
N HIS A 75 -8.09 2.66 5.07
CA HIS A 75 -7.33 1.76 4.19
C HIS A 75 -7.59 2.12 2.73
N LEU A 76 -6.72 1.66 1.86
CA LEU A 76 -6.87 1.85 0.43
C LEU A 76 -7.65 0.68 -0.15
N ASP A 77 -8.47 0.96 -1.15
CA ASP A 77 -9.13 -0.04 -1.96
C ASP A 77 -8.62 0.08 -3.39
N PHE A 78 -8.11 -1.03 -3.93
CA PHE A 78 -7.69 -1.11 -5.33
C PHE A 78 -8.74 -1.93 -6.07
N LEU A 79 -9.40 -1.31 -7.04
CA LEU A 79 -10.41 -1.98 -7.85
C LEU A 79 -9.74 -2.63 -9.05
N CYS A 80 -10.12 -3.86 -9.35
CA CYS A 80 -9.52 -4.63 -10.43
C CYS A 80 -10.53 -5.59 -11.06
N ASP A 81 -10.18 -6.16 -12.20
CA ASP A 81 -11.03 -7.13 -12.89
C ASP A 81 -10.88 -8.54 -12.33
N ASN A 82 -9.71 -8.89 -11.80
CA ASN A 82 -9.43 -10.25 -11.34
C ASN A 82 -8.69 -10.24 -10.00
N VAL A 83 -9.46 -10.40 -8.92
CA VAL A 83 -8.92 -10.38 -7.54
C VAL A 83 -7.90 -11.50 -7.34
N ASN A 84 -8.17 -12.71 -7.81
CA ASN A 84 -7.28 -13.86 -7.61
C ASN A 84 -5.89 -13.66 -8.23
N GLU A 85 -5.85 -13.04 -9.42
CA GLU A 85 -4.59 -12.74 -10.08
C GLU A 85 -3.76 -11.73 -9.29
N ILE A 86 -4.40 -10.68 -8.79
CA ILE A 86 -3.72 -9.66 -7.99
C ILE A 86 -3.23 -10.26 -6.66
N VAL A 87 -4.06 -11.05 -5.99
CA VAL A 87 -3.67 -11.73 -4.73
C VAL A 87 -2.45 -12.62 -4.96
N ALA A 88 -2.41 -13.37 -6.07
CA ALA A 88 -1.25 -14.20 -6.38
C ALA A 88 0.04 -13.37 -6.51
N ARG A 89 -0.03 -12.21 -7.16
CA ARG A 89 1.13 -11.30 -7.28
C ARG A 89 1.52 -10.69 -5.93
N ILE A 90 0.55 -10.33 -5.11
CA ILE A 90 0.80 -9.83 -3.76
C ILE A 90 1.60 -10.84 -2.95
N LEU A 91 1.16 -12.09 -2.93
CA LEU A 91 1.85 -13.16 -2.20
C LEU A 91 3.25 -13.41 -2.72
N LYS A 92 3.42 -13.41 -4.04
CA LYS A 92 4.72 -13.63 -4.68
C LYS A 92 5.73 -12.55 -4.31
N LEU A 93 5.27 -11.31 -4.11
CA LEU A 93 6.15 -10.16 -3.85
C LEU A 93 6.22 -9.77 -2.37
N GLY A 94 5.84 -10.67 -1.48
CA GLY A 94 6.08 -10.51 -0.05
C GLY A 94 4.93 -9.89 0.75
N GLY A 95 3.80 -9.64 0.12
CA GLY A 95 2.59 -9.23 0.83
C GLY A 95 1.86 -10.42 1.43
N SER A 96 0.71 -10.17 2.04
CA SER A 96 -0.12 -11.22 2.63
C SER A 96 -1.57 -11.09 2.22
N HIS A 97 -2.31 -12.20 2.36
CA HIS A 97 -3.74 -12.30 2.15
C HIS A 97 -4.37 -12.76 3.45
N GLU A 98 -5.19 -11.91 4.07
CA GLU A 98 -5.71 -12.12 5.41
C GLU A 98 -7.13 -12.65 5.43
N GLY A 99 -7.79 -12.73 4.30
CA GLY A 99 -9.16 -13.18 4.18
C GLY A 99 -9.93 -12.36 3.15
N GLY A 100 -11.24 -12.50 3.11
CA GLY A 100 -12.05 -11.77 2.17
C GLY A 100 -13.52 -12.10 2.29
N GLU A 101 -14.31 -11.51 1.39
CA GLU A 101 -15.74 -11.73 1.32
C GLU A 101 -16.18 -11.82 -0.13
N ARG A 102 -17.25 -12.56 -0.38
CA ARG A 102 -17.85 -12.70 -1.70
C ARG A 102 -19.36 -12.63 -1.57
N GLY A 103 -19.99 -11.93 -2.47
CA GLY A 103 -21.44 -11.78 -2.52
C GLY A 103 -21.90 -11.46 -3.94
N ASP A 104 -23.20 -11.15 -4.08
CA ASP A 104 -23.77 -10.77 -5.37
C ASP A 104 -23.16 -9.46 -5.92
N TRP A 105 -22.63 -8.63 -5.03
CA TRP A 105 -22.00 -7.34 -5.35
C TRP A 105 -20.58 -7.50 -5.91
N GLY A 106 -19.92 -8.63 -5.67
CA GLY A 106 -18.55 -8.86 -6.11
C GLY A 106 -17.70 -9.60 -5.09
N THR A 107 -16.39 -9.35 -5.14
CA THR A 107 -15.38 -10.01 -4.31
C THR A 107 -14.44 -8.97 -3.69
N ILE A 108 -14.07 -9.17 -2.43
CA ILE A 108 -13.06 -8.37 -1.76
C ILE A 108 -12.03 -9.30 -1.11
N ALA A 109 -10.75 -8.96 -1.23
CA ALA A 109 -9.66 -9.62 -0.52
C ALA A 109 -8.97 -8.61 0.41
N TYR A 110 -8.75 -9.01 1.66
CA TYR A 110 -7.99 -8.22 2.64
C TYR A 110 -6.53 -8.61 2.54
N CYS A 111 -5.67 -7.64 2.22
CA CYS A 111 -4.26 -7.88 1.94
C CYS A 111 -3.37 -6.91 2.69
N THR A 112 -2.07 -7.18 2.69
CA THR A 112 -1.06 -6.25 3.19
C THR A 112 0.10 -6.15 2.22
N ASP A 113 0.84 -5.03 2.31
CA ASP A 113 2.15 -4.92 1.69
C ASP A 113 3.21 -5.59 2.59
N PRO A 114 4.50 -5.67 2.17
CA PRO A 114 5.54 -6.27 3.00
C PRO A 114 5.86 -5.51 4.29
N PHE A 115 5.30 -4.33 4.49
CA PHE A 115 5.59 -3.44 5.62
C PHE A 115 4.44 -3.37 6.62
N GLY A 116 3.44 -4.26 6.49
CA GLY A 116 2.30 -4.31 7.41
C GLY A 116 1.17 -3.34 7.09
N ASN A 117 1.26 -2.58 6.00
CA ASN A 117 0.18 -1.70 5.58
C ASN A 117 -0.94 -2.50 4.95
N GLY A 118 -2.15 -2.39 5.51
CA GLY A 118 -3.32 -3.11 5.02
C GLY A 118 -4.05 -2.37 3.92
N PHE A 119 -4.59 -3.12 2.97
CA PHE A 119 -5.41 -2.60 1.89
C PHE A 119 -6.35 -3.69 1.37
N CYS A 120 -7.30 -3.31 0.57
CA CYS A 120 -8.25 -4.24 -0.03
C CYS A 120 -8.10 -4.29 -1.55
N ILE A 121 -8.35 -5.46 -2.11
CA ILE A 121 -8.47 -5.67 -3.56
C ILE A 121 -9.93 -6.02 -3.84
N ILE A 122 -10.57 -5.28 -4.72
CA ILE A 122 -12.02 -5.37 -4.92
C ILE A 122 -12.34 -5.52 -6.41
N ASN A 123 -13.26 -6.43 -6.69
CA ASN A 123 -13.97 -6.52 -7.95
C ASN A 123 -15.46 -6.39 -7.64
N GLU A 124 -16.09 -5.36 -8.18
CA GLU A 124 -17.54 -5.13 -8.05
C GLU A 124 -18.24 -4.92 -9.39
#